data_e6020aec4210621fec60e2541bc7aedb
#
_entry.id   e6020aec4210621fec60e2541bc7aedb
#
_cell.length_a   1.000
_cell.length_b   1.000
_cell.length_c   1.000
_cell.angle_alpha   90.00
_cell.angle_beta   90.00
_cell.angle_gamma   90.00
#
_symmetry.space_group_name_H-M   'P 1'
#
loop_
_entity.id
_entity.type
_entity.pdbx_description
1 polymer ?
#
loop_
_entity_poly.entity_id
_entity_poly.type
_entity_poly.pdbx_seq_one_letter_code
_entity_poly.pdbx_strand_id
1 'polypeptide(L)'
;MLHGHHMKKRLSKNKSDIYFVYPGNINAKTGGYIYEKNILEYAKIRDINIRPIALSENYPFPTNKDIKYFLKILDKIDPHSKIIIDGLALEGMYSIFKKILTYNVIALIHHPLYLEFKGQRSKKFLRLEKENFKKINKFIVTSKNTKNLLINEFKVLKNKII
;
A
#
# COMPACT_ATOMS: atom_id res chain seq x y z
N MET A 1 42.69 -38.07 16.64
CA MET A 1 42.36 -37.29 15.44
C MET A 1 40.89 -36.93 15.51
N LEU A 2 40.58 -35.72 15.91
CA LEU A 2 39.21 -35.24 16.06
C LEU A 2 38.85 -34.38 14.85
N HIS A 3 37.93 -34.89 14.00
CA HIS A 3 37.43 -34.12 12.85
C HIS A 3 36.30 -33.23 13.32
N GLY A 4 36.58 -31.93 13.44
CA GLY A 4 35.61 -30.90 13.71
C GLY A 4 34.73 -30.66 12.49
N HIS A 5 33.47 -31.05 12.57
CA HIS A 5 32.45 -30.66 11.59
C HIS A 5 32.05 -29.19 11.81
N HIS A 6 32.62 -28.31 11.01
CA HIS A 6 32.15 -26.92 10.89
C HIS A 6 30.83 -26.93 10.11
N MET A 7 29.74 -26.96 10.83
CA MET A 7 28.41 -26.66 10.29
C MET A 7 28.39 -25.16 9.92
N LYS A 8 28.58 -24.84 8.65
CA LYS A 8 28.32 -23.49 8.10
C LYS A 8 26.83 -23.20 8.29
N LYS A 9 26.52 -22.37 9.30
CA LYS A 9 25.21 -21.74 9.46
C LYS A 9 24.94 -20.95 8.18
N ARG A 10 24.04 -21.46 7.31
CA ARG A 10 23.52 -20.69 6.18
C ARG A 10 22.82 -19.47 6.78
N LEU A 11 23.40 -18.29 6.57
CA LEU A 11 22.73 -17.02 6.81
C LEU A 11 21.44 -17.04 6.00
N SER A 12 20.30 -17.11 6.67
CA SER A 12 19.00 -16.91 6.08
C SER A 12 19.04 -15.52 5.44
N LYS A 13 18.87 -15.43 4.11
CA LYS A 13 18.61 -14.16 3.44
C LYS A 13 17.44 -13.52 4.19
N ASN A 14 17.68 -12.38 4.84
CA ASN A 14 16.64 -11.58 5.49
C ASN A 14 15.56 -11.30 4.43
N LYS A 15 14.46 -12.06 4.52
CA LYS A 15 13.27 -11.83 3.70
C LYS A 15 12.71 -10.51 4.23
N SER A 16 12.85 -9.42 3.47
CA SER A 16 12.30 -8.12 3.87
C SER A 16 10.81 -8.28 4.19
N ASP A 17 10.38 -7.81 5.36
CA ASP A 17 8.98 -7.87 5.74
C ASP A 17 8.11 -7.13 4.72
N ILE A 18 6.90 -7.64 4.51
CA ILE A 18 5.87 -7.00 3.69
C ILE A 18 4.75 -6.57 4.63
N TYR A 19 4.39 -5.31 4.59
CA TYR A 19 3.24 -4.77 5.30
C TYR A 19 2.12 -4.46 4.34
N PHE A 20 0.88 -4.66 4.78
CA PHE A 20 -0.31 -4.34 4.00
C PHE A 20 -1.21 -3.40 4.81
N VAL A 21 -1.31 -2.16 4.37
CA VAL A 21 -2.02 -1.07 5.04
C VAL A 21 -3.35 -0.84 4.34
N TYR A 22 -4.43 -0.94 5.08
CA TYR A 22 -5.80 -0.75 4.58
C TYR A 22 -6.67 -0.01 5.61
N PRO A 23 -7.69 0.75 5.18
CA PRO A 23 -8.61 1.44 6.08
C PRO A 23 -9.74 0.52 6.55
N GLY A 24 -10.29 0.79 7.71
CA GLY A 24 -11.54 0.19 8.18
C GLY A 24 -11.48 -1.31 8.48
N ASN A 25 -12.60 -1.98 8.23
CA ASN A 25 -12.80 -3.38 8.57
C ASN A 25 -12.70 -4.26 7.33
N ILE A 26 -11.65 -5.06 7.24
CA ILE A 26 -11.41 -6.00 6.12
C ILE A 26 -12.50 -7.07 5.95
N ASN A 27 -13.35 -7.28 6.95
CA ASN A 27 -14.48 -8.20 6.86
C ASN A 27 -15.76 -7.54 6.30
N ALA A 28 -15.73 -6.26 5.98
CA ALA A 28 -16.85 -5.60 5.32
C ALA A 28 -17.04 -6.17 3.90
N LYS A 29 -18.32 -6.30 3.49
CA LYS A 29 -18.69 -6.92 2.21
C LYS A 29 -18.64 -5.92 1.04
N THR A 30 -17.50 -5.27 0.83
CA THR A 30 -17.27 -4.43 -0.37
C THR A 30 -16.28 -5.11 -1.30
N GLY A 31 -16.31 -4.77 -2.59
CA GLY A 31 -15.41 -5.36 -3.58
C GLY A 31 -13.93 -5.18 -3.23
N GLY A 32 -13.55 -4.01 -2.71
CA GLY A 32 -12.19 -3.71 -2.26
C GLY A 32 -11.76 -4.62 -1.11
N TYR A 33 -12.51 -4.67 -0.03
CA TYR A 33 -12.17 -5.50 1.14
C TYR A 33 -12.18 -7.00 0.85
N ILE A 34 -13.06 -7.47 -0.03
CA ILE A 34 -13.03 -8.88 -0.47
C ILE A 34 -11.72 -9.18 -1.20
N TYR A 35 -11.27 -8.29 -2.07
CA TYR A 35 -10.01 -8.45 -2.79
C TYR A 35 -8.80 -8.45 -1.83
N GLU A 36 -8.76 -7.51 -0.91
CA GLU A 36 -7.70 -7.36 0.09
C GLU A 36 -7.62 -8.58 1.03
N LYS A 37 -8.77 -9.03 1.51
CA LYS A 37 -8.88 -10.23 2.32
C LYS A 37 -8.32 -11.45 1.58
N ASN A 38 -8.70 -11.62 0.31
CA ASN A 38 -8.20 -12.71 -0.52
C ASN A 38 -6.67 -12.64 -0.70
N ILE A 39 -6.08 -11.44 -0.84
CA ILE A 39 -4.61 -11.29 -0.88
C ILE A 39 -3.98 -11.83 0.39
N LEU A 40 -4.49 -11.45 1.56
CA LEU A 40 -3.93 -11.89 2.86
C LEU A 40 -4.10 -13.40 3.08
N GLU A 41 -5.26 -13.94 2.74
CA GLU A 41 -5.53 -15.39 2.83
C GLU A 41 -4.62 -16.18 1.88
N TYR A 42 -4.48 -15.74 0.64
CA TYR A 42 -3.64 -16.40 -0.35
C TYR A 42 -2.14 -16.32 0.01
N ALA A 43 -1.70 -15.18 0.55
CA ALA A 43 -0.34 -15.03 1.06
C ALA A 43 -0.06 -16.04 2.17
N LYS A 44 -1.01 -16.23 3.09
CA LYS A 44 -0.91 -17.23 4.16
C LYS A 44 -0.79 -18.66 3.63
N ILE A 45 -1.62 -19.03 2.62
CA ILE A 45 -1.57 -20.34 1.98
C ILE A 45 -0.21 -20.59 1.30
N ARG A 46 0.42 -19.55 0.77
CA ARG A 46 1.71 -19.61 0.05
C ARG A 46 2.92 -19.37 0.95
N ASP A 47 2.74 -19.31 2.25
CA ASP A 47 3.80 -19.03 3.23
C ASP A 47 4.54 -17.70 2.93
N ILE A 48 3.79 -16.70 2.45
CA ILE A 48 4.27 -15.34 2.25
C ILE A 48 3.89 -14.52 3.46
N ASN A 49 4.88 -14.07 4.24
CA ASN A 49 4.63 -13.28 5.43
C ASN A 49 4.24 -11.84 5.06
N ILE A 50 2.93 -11.56 5.06
CA ILE A 50 2.36 -10.22 4.94
C ILE A 50 1.75 -9.82 6.28
N ARG A 51 2.19 -8.71 6.86
CA ARG A 51 1.70 -8.16 8.13
C ARG A 51 0.61 -7.12 7.86
N PRO A 52 -0.66 -7.40 8.19
CA PRO A 52 -1.75 -6.44 8.00
C PRO A 52 -1.67 -5.30 9.01
N ILE A 53 -1.96 -4.09 8.55
CA ILE A 53 -2.08 -2.87 9.36
C ILE A 53 -3.44 -2.25 9.04
N ALA A 54 -4.39 -2.43 9.94
CA ALA A 54 -5.70 -1.81 9.85
C ALA A 54 -5.63 -0.36 10.34
N LEU A 55 -6.12 0.57 9.52
CA LEU A 55 -6.29 1.97 9.88
C LEU A 55 -7.74 2.26 10.25
N SER A 56 -7.99 3.47 10.76
CA SER A 56 -9.33 3.97 11.06
C SER A 56 -10.24 3.96 9.83
N GLU A 57 -11.56 3.84 10.06
CA GLU A 57 -12.59 3.99 9.02
C GLU A 57 -12.72 5.43 8.50
N ASN A 58 -12.05 6.39 9.14
CA ASN A 58 -12.06 7.79 8.71
C ASN A 58 -11.34 8.03 7.38
N TYR A 59 -10.45 7.13 6.94
CA TYR A 59 -9.79 7.28 5.64
C TYR A 59 -10.81 7.16 4.49
N PRO A 60 -10.72 8.03 3.49
CA PRO A 60 -9.61 8.93 3.12
C PRO A 60 -9.62 10.31 3.81
N PHE A 61 -10.36 10.53 4.88
CA PHE A 61 -10.45 11.81 5.62
C PHE A 61 -9.99 11.63 7.08
N PRO A 62 -8.74 11.22 7.32
CA PRO A 62 -8.25 10.92 8.64
C PRO A 62 -8.19 12.16 9.54
N THR A 63 -8.42 11.97 10.83
CA THR A 63 -8.17 12.97 11.85
C THR A 63 -6.67 13.07 12.13
N ASN A 64 -6.25 14.13 12.83
CA ASN A 64 -4.86 14.24 13.31
C ASN A 64 -4.47 13.07 14.22
N LYS A 65 -5.41 12.47 14.95
CA LYS A 65 -5.18 11.29 15.78
C LYS A 65 -4.87 10.07 14.92
N ASP A 66 -5.59 9.87 13.83
CA ASP A 66 -5.37 8.77 12.89
C ASP A 66 -3.98 8.88 12.23
N ILE A 67 -3.60 10.08 11.80
CA ILE A 67 -2.29 10.34 11.22
C ILE A 67 -1.18 10.06 12.24
N LYS A 68 -1.30 10.56 13.47
CA LYS A 68 -0.33 10.31 14.54
C LYS A 68 -0.20 8.82 14.87
N TYR A 69 -1.32 8.08 14.86
CA TYR A 69 -1.32 6.64 15.06
C TYR A 69 -0.51 5.92 13.99
N PHE A 70 -0.75 6.25 12.71
CA PHE A 70 -0.02 5.62 11.62
C PHE A 70 1.47 5.98 11.62
N LEU A 71 1.84 7.23 11.93
CA LEU A 71 3.24 7.62 12.07
C LEU A 71 3.98 6.80 13.13
N LYS A 72 3.35 6.54 14.29
CA LYS A 72 3.93 5.68 15.34
C LYS A 72 4.15 4.22 14.87
N ILE A 73 3.32 3.74 13.94
CA ILE A 73 3.51 2.42 13.34
C ILE A 73 4.67 2.47 12.34
N LEU A 74 4.69 3.47 11.46
CA LEU A 74 5.76 3.63 10.46
C LEU A 74 7.14 3.71 11.10
N ASP A 75 7.29 4.42 12.23
CA ASP A 75 8.57 4.57 12.92
C ASP A 75 9.12 3.23 13.49
N LYS A 76 8.29 2.19 13.54
CA LYS A 76 8.70 0.82 13.96
C LYS A 76 8.98 -0.10 12.78
N ILE A 77 8.69 0.32 11.56
CA ILE A 77 8.90 -0.47 10.34
C ILE A 77 10.31 -0.21 9.82
N ASP A 78 11.03 -1.28 9.48
CA ASP A 78 12.31 -1.17 8.79
C ASP A 78 12.12 -0.45 7.44
N PRO A 79 12.86 0.63 7.15
CA PRO A 79 12.76 1.37 5.88
C PRO A 79 12.96 0.51 4.63
N HIS A 80 13.64 -0.63 4.72
CA HIS A 80 13.83 -1.57 3.61
C HIS A 80 12.63 -2.50 3.37
N SER A 81 11.67 -2.51 4.30
CA SER A 81 10.44 -3.28 4.15
C SER A 81 9.59 -2.77 2.99
N LYS A 82 8.81 -3.66 2.39
CA LYS A 82 7.81 -3.28 1.38
C LYS A 82 6.51 -2.94 2.09
N ILE A 83 5.89 -1.83 1.72
CA ILE A 83 4.61 -1.41 2.26
C ILE A 83 3.60 -1.29 1.11
N ILE A 84 2.65 -2.21 1.06
CA ILE A 84 1.50 -2.12 0.17
C ILE A 84 0.47 -1.24 0.88
N ILE A 85 0.02 -0.18 0.24
CA ILE A 85 -0.97 0.76 0.81
C ILE A 85 -2.19 0.80 -0.11
N ASP A 86 -3.36 0.53 0.46
CA ASP A 86 -4.64 0.73 -0.22
C ASP A 86 -4.85 2.19 -0.65
N GLY A 87 -5.49 2.39 -1.80
CA GLY A 87 -5.68 3.70 -2.40
C GLY A 87 -6.41 4.70 -1.51
N LEU A 88 -7.47 4.27 -0.82
CA LEU A 88 -8.20 5.16 0.10
C LEU A 88 -7.33 5.59 1.28
N ALA A 89 -6.53 4.66 1.83
CA ALA A 89 -5.58 4.98 2.89
C ALA A 89 -4.50 5.94 2.38
N LEU A 90 -3.92 5.66 1.22
CA LEU A 90 -2.86 6.47 0.60
C LEU A 90 -3.32 7.91 0.35
N GLU A 91 -4.52 8.09 -0.20
CA GLU A 91 -5.09 9.40 -0.50
C GLU A 91 -5.41 10.23 0.75
N GLY A 92 -5.66 9.57 1.89
CA GLY A 92 -5.81 10.26 3.18
C GLY A 92 -4.50 10.73 3.80
N MET A 93 -3.34 10.38 3.22
CA MET A 93 -2.02 10.58 3.83
C MET A 93 -1.23 11.78 3.27
N TYR A 94 -1.89 12.76 2.64
CA TYR A 94 -1.21 13.92 2.02
C TYR A 94 -0.25 14.64 2.97
N SER A 95 -0.66 14.85 4.22
CA SER A 95 0.14 15.59 5.20
C SER A 95 1.46 14.90 5.57
N ILE A 96 1.53 13.58 5.40
CA ILE A 96 2.69 12.76 5.72
C ILE A 96 3.30 12.06 4.49
N PHE A 97 2.88 12.43 3.30
CA PHE A 97 3.27 11.73 2.06
C PHE A 97 4.79 11.69 1.85
N LYS A 98 5.50 12.78 2.17
CA LYS A 98 6.97 12.81 2.12
C LYS A 98 7.61 11.74 3.03
N LYS A 99 7.05 11.54 4.23
CA LYS A 99 7.53 10.50 5.15
C LYS A 99 7.23 9.10 4.59
N ILE A 100 6.05 8.88 4.02
CA ILE A 100 5.69 7.60 3.41
C ILE A 100 6.66 7.24 2.29
N LEU A 101 7.05 8.19 1.46
CA LEU A 101 7.98 7.97 0.35
C LEU A 101 9.41 7.62 0.77
N THR A 102 9.76 7.70 2.06
CA THR A 102 11.05 7.18 2.56
C THR A 102 11.07 5.66 2.68
N TYR A 103 9.93 5.00 2.50
CA TYR A 103 9.77 3.56 2.49
C TYR A 103 9.58 3.02 1.06
N ASN A 104 9.71 1.70 0.89
CA ASN A 104 9.44 1.04 -0.39
C ASN A 104 7.93 0.81 -0.57
N VAL A 105 7.24 1.85 -1.04
CA VAL A 105 5.78 1.87 -1.16
C VAL A 105 5.30 1.29 -2.48
N ILE A 106 4.26 0.46 -2.39
CA ILE A 106 3.47 -0.06 -3.50
C ILE A 106 2.03 0.38 -3.29
N ALA A 107 1.46 1.13 -4.23
CA ALA A 107 0.07 1.56 -4.15
C ALA A 107 -0.87 0.49 -4.71
N LEU A 108 -1.86 0.07 -3.95
CA LEU A 108 -2.95 -0.81 -4.42
C LEU A 108 -4.15 0.04 -4.80
N ILE A 109 -4.45 0.18 -6.09
CA ILE A 109 -5.50 1.06 -6.60
C ILE A 109 -6.66 0.23 -7.16
N HIS A 110 -7.80 0.27 -6.50
CA HIS A 110 -9.06 -0.29 -7.00
C HIS A 110 -9.64 0.61 -8.09
N HIS A 111 -9.76 1.89 -7.81
CA HIS A 111 -10.05 2.97 -8.74
C HIS A 111 -9.56 4.30 -8.13
N PRO A 112 -9.26 5.31 -8.95
CA PRO A 112 -8.85 6.62 -8.44
C PRO A 112 -9.97 7.28 -7.62
N LEU A 113 -9.60 7.91 -6.51
CA LEU A 113 -10.54 8.48 -5.55
C LEU A 113 -11.36 9.64 -6.13
N TYR A 114 -10.81 10.41 -7.09
CA TYR A 114 -11.55 11.52 -7.71
C TYR A 114 -12.87 11.08 -8.35
N LEU A 115 -13.01 9.81 -8.74
CA LEU A 115 -14.22 9.24 -9.34
C LEU A 115 -15.37 9.11 -8.32
N GLU A 116 -15.08 9.10 -7.01
CA GLU A 116 -16.09 9.07 -5.95
C GLU A 116 -16.79 10.42 -5.76
N PHE A 117 -16.29 11.49 -6.38
CA PHE A 117 -16.78 12.84 -6.17
C PHE A 117 -17.23 13.50 -7.47
N LYS A 118 -17.96 14.63 -7.32
CA LYS A 118 -18.38 15.50 -8.42
C LYS A 118 -17.89 16.93 -8.24
N GLY A 119 -17.89 17.70 -9.32
CA GLY A 119 -17.59 19.14 -9.31
C GLY A 119 -16.18 19.47 -8.79
N GLN A 120 -16.10 20.50 -7.97
CA GLN A 120 -14.81 21.03 -7.46
C GLN A 120 -14.04 20.01 -6.63
N ARG A 121 -14.74 19.15 -5.89
CA ARG A 121 -14.11 18.11 -5.06
C ARG A 121 -13.41 17.06 -5.92
N SER A 122 -14.06 16.60 -6.98
CA SER A 122 -13.45 15.69 -7.96
C SER A 122 -12.18 16.30 -8.58
N LYS A 123 -12.24 17.57 -9.03
CA LYS A 123 -11.08 18.27 -9.59
C LYS A 123 -9.92 18.39 -8.61
N LYS A 124 -10.23 18.65 -7.33
CA LYS A 124 -9.22 18.71 -6.26
C LYS A 124 -8.50 17.38 -6.10
N PHE A 125 -9.24 16.27 -5.97
CA PHE A 125 -8.66 14.95 -5.81
C PHE A 125 -7.88 14.51 -7.05
N LEU A 126 -8.41 14.72 -8.26
CA LEU A 126 -7.69 14.41 -9.49
C LEU A 126 -6.31 15.09 -9.52
N ARG A 127 -6.22 16.36 -9.12
CA ARG A 127 -4.93 17.08 -9.05
C ARG A 127 -3.99 16.45 -8.03
N LEU A 128 -4.49 16.16 -6.83
CA LEU A 128 -3.69 15.57 -5.76
C LEU A 128 -3.18 14.18 -6.11
N GLU A 129 -4.04 13.33 -6.66
CA GLU A 129 -3.67 11.99 -7.14
C GLU A 129 -2.61 12.09 -8.27
N LYS A 130 -2.77 13.01 -9.23
CA LYS A 130 -1.76 13.24 -10.28
C LYS A 130 -0.40 13.61 -9.71
N GLU A 131 -0.36 14.44 -8.68
CA GLU A 131 0.89 14.83 -7.99
C GLU A 131 1.52 13.66 -7.22
N ASN A 132 0.71 12.86 -6.54
CA ASN A 132 1.17 11.75 -5.72
C ASN A 132 1.63 10.55 -6.56
N PHE A 133 0.85 10.17 -7.57
CA PHE A 133 1.15 9.01 -8.39
C PHE A 133 2.46 9.14 -9.18
N LYS A 134 2.87 10.36 -9.54
CA LYS A 134 4.19 10.61 -10.14
C LYS A 134 5.34 10.12 -9.26
N LYS A 135 5.18 10.16 -7.93
CA LYS A 135 6.21 9.85 -6.94
C LYS A 135 6.22 8.37 -6.53
N ILE A 136 5.16 7.63 -6.85
CA ILE A 136 5.05 6.20 -6.54
C ILE A 136 5.81 5.38 -7.60
N ASN A 137 6.54 4.39 -7.15
CA ASN A 137 7.37 3.56 -8.04
C ASN A 137 6.68 2.29 -8.53
N LYS A 138 5.72 1.76 -7.77
CA LYS A 138 5.00 0.53 -8.10
C LYS A 138 3.53 0.64 -7.77
N PHE A 139 2.70 0.06 -8.66
CA PHE A 139 1.26 0.01 -8.51
C PHE A 139 0.76 -1.42 -8.70
N ILE A 140 -0.20 -1.82 -7.88
CA ILE A 140 -1.06 -2.97 -8.10
C ILE A 140 -2.42 -2.43 -8.46
N VAL A 141 -3.01 -2.92 -9.54
CA VAL A 141 -4.35 -2.51 -9.98
C VAL A 141 -5.27 -3.72 -10.06
N THR A 142 -6.53 -3.54 -9.67
CA THR A 142 -7.49 -4.64 -9.57
C THR A 142 -8.29 -4.86 -10.84
N SER A 143 -8.16 -3.98 -11.84
CA SER A 143 -8.88 -4.09 -13.10
C SER A 143 -8.09 -3.52 -14.28
N LYS A 144 -8.43 -4.01 -15.48
CA LYS A 144 -7.91 -3.49 -16.74
C LYS A 144 -8.32 -2.03 -16.97
N ASN A 145 -9.51 -1.65 -16.51
CA ASN A 145 -9.99 -0.29 -16.59
C ASN A 145 -9.15 0.67 -15.72
N THR A 146 -8.89 0.30 -14.47
CA THR A 146 -8.01 1.07 -13.57
C THR A 146 -6.61 1.20 -14.16
N LYS A 147 -6.05 0.12 -14.72
CA LYS A 147 -4.77 0.17 -15.42
C LYS A 147 -4.75 1.21 -16.54
N ASN A 148 -5.77 1.20 -17.38
CA ASN A 148 -5.88 2.14 -18.51
C ASN A 148 -6.01 3.59 -18.00
N LEU A 149 -6.77 3.83 -16.93
CA LEU A 149 -6.88 5.15 -16.31
C LEU A 149 -5.52 5.64 -15.79
N LEU A 150 -4.77 4.80 -15.07
CA LEU A 150 -3.44 5.16 -14.56
C LEU A 150 -2.49 5.55 -15.70
N ILE A 151 -2.51 4.82 -16.79
CA ILE A 151 -1.64 5.10 -17.95
C ILE A 151 -2.09 6.37 -18.68
N ASN A 152 -3.38 6.47 -19.02
CA ASN A 152 -3.88 7.49 -19.92
C ASN A 152 -4.09 8.84 -19.23
N GLU A 153 -4.63 8.84 -18.02
CA GLU A 153 -4.98 10.06 -17.29
C GLU A 153 -3.86 10.53 -16.35
N PHE A 154 -3.27 9.58 -15.60
CA PHE A 154 -2.24 9.89 -14.61
C PHE A 154 -0.82 9.81 -15.17
N LYS A 155 -0.65 9.37 -16.42
CA LYS A 155 0.65 9.22 -17.09
C LYS A 155 1.63 8.30 -16.33
N VAL A 156 1.08 7.32 -15.60
CA VAL A 156 1.88 6.30 -14.94
C VAL A 156 2.50 5.38 -16.00
N LEU A 157 3.80 5.15 -15.91
CA LEU A 157 4.51 4.28 -16.84
C LEU A 157 4.04 2.83 -16.71
N LYS A 158 3.78 2.17 -17.83
CA LYS A 158 3.26 0.79 -17.88
C LYS A 158 4.11 -0.21 -17.08
N ASN A 159 5.43 -0.02 -17.06
CA ASN A 159 6.36 -0.88 -16.32
C ASN A 159 6.32 -0.70 -14.78
N LYS A 160 5.62 0.33 -14.30
CA LYS A 160 5.35 0.53 -12.87
C LYS A 160 4.09 -0.20 -12.40
N ILE A 161 3.26 -0.75 -13.30
CA ILE A 161 1.98 -1.37 -12.98
C ILE A 161 2.11 -2.89 -13.10
N ILE A 162 1.71 -3.55 -12.02
CA ILE A 162 1.66 -5.01 -11.88
C ILE A 162 0.24 -5.49 -12.13
#